data_c41e3664b592ae9aae91abb57e890522
#
_entry.id   c41e3664b592ae9aae91abb57e890522
#
_cell.length_a   1.000
_cell.length_b   1.000
_cell.length_c   1.000
_cell.angle_alpha   90.00
_cell.angle_beta   90.00
_cell.angle_gamma   90.00
#
_symmetry.space_group_name_H-M   'P 1'
#
loop_
_entity.id
_entity.type
_entity.pdbx_description
1 polymer ?
#
loop_
_entity_poly.entity_id
_entity_poly.type
_entity_poly.pdbx_seq_one_letter_code
_entity_poly.pdbx_strand_id
1 'polypeptide(L)'
;MVLYKRKEIRFIVSIAVLLFFPLFCNAAATEEPEEEILFITSYNSDTKYTYDNISTFIETYTQLGGRYSTIVENMNATDLTQAHQWKKTLTDILDKHPKAKLVILLGGEAWSSFLHLEDEKYKQLPVFCAMASRNGIRIPEDSIDMRNYNPVSINLTERMKEYNVKYCDTYEYNISKDIEMIQDFYPDTEHLVFVSDNTYNGLAELAWFKKNLQHFPQLSITYIDGRIHTLDMAANQLRNLPRNTAMLLGIWRIDSRGITYMNNSVYAFSKANPLLPVFSMTSTAIGYWAIGGYVPQYEGVGKNMGEYAYRFLDQKETGISSINVLPNRYKFDAKKLK
;
A
#
# COMPACT_ATOMS: atom_id res chain seq x y z
N MET A 1 68.92 7.37 -47.53
CA MET A 1 68.98 6.09 -46.80
C MET A 1 68.50 6.25 -45.37
N VAL A 2 67.28 6.76 -45.20
CA VAL A 2 66.66 6.97 -43.83
C VAL A 2 65.18 6.60 -43.79
N LEU A 3 64.56 6.01 -44.80
CA LEU A 3 63.17 5.76 -44.91
C LEU A 3 62.75 4.29 -44.70
N TYR A 4 63.67 3.37 -44.38
CA TYR A 4 63.34 1.94 -44.25
C TYR A 4 63.23 1.44 -42.82
N LYS A 5 63.62 2.21 -41.80
CA LYS A 5 63.56 1.78 -40.40
C LYS A 5 62.25 2.14 -39.65
N ARG A 6 61.34 2.94 -40.22
CA ARG A 6 60.06 3.33 -39.56
C ARG A 6 58.86 2.39 -39.77
N LYS A 7 58.94 1.49 -40.75
CA LYS A 7 57.85 0.57 -41.06
C LYS A 7 57.84 -0.71 -40.18
N GLU A 8 59.07 -1.17 -39.85
CA GLU A 8 59.15 -2.43 -39.05
C GLU A 8 58.82 -2.21 -37.58
N ILE A 9 59.04 -1.08 -36.98
CA ILE A 9 58.69 -0.77 -35.59
C ILE A 9 57.18 -0.62 -35.44
N ARG A 10 56.49 -0.13 -36.47
CA ARG A 10 54.99 -0.05 -36.42
C ARG A 10 54.33 -1.42 -36.53
N PHE A 11 54.96 -2.36 -37.21
CA PHE A 11 54.42 -3.72 -37.36
C PHE A 11 54.60 -4.56 -36.08
N ILE A 12 55.71 -4.39 -35.38
CA ILE A 12 55.98 -5.12 -34.12
C ILE A 12 55.12 -4.58 -33.00
N VAL A 13 54.87 -3.26 -32.94
CA VAL A 13 53.95 -2.66 -31.93
C VAL A 13 52.49 -3.05 -32.18
N SER A 14 52.07 -3.20 -33.44
CA SER A 14 50.70 -3.66 -33.77
C SER A 14 50.47 -5.14 -33.45
N ILE A 15 51.48 -6.00 -33.60
CA ILE A 15 51.39 -7.41 -33.23
C ILE A 15 51.43 -7.59 -31.68
N ALA A 16 52.22 -6.79 -30.97
CA ALA A 16 52.25 -6.84 -29.51
C ALA A 16 50.92 -6.39 -28.86
N VAL A 17 50.23 -5.40 -29.45
CA VAL A 17 48.89 -4.96 -28.98
C VAL A 17 47.83 -6.00 -29.28
N LEU A 18 47.93 -6.76 -30.39
CA LEU A 18 46.98 -7.82 -30.73
C LEU A 18 47.19 -9.12 -29.92
N LEU A 19 48.37 -9.34 -29.35
CA LEU A 19 48.67 -10.52 -28.53
C LEU A 19 48.34 -10.28 -27.03
N PHE A 20 48.16 -9.03 -26.59
CA PHE A 20 47.78 -8.69 -25.22
C PHE A 20 46.26 -8.50 -25.05
N PHE A 21 45.49 -8.45 -26.13
CA PHE A 21 44.02 -8.25 -26.06
C PHE A 21 43.18 -9.50 -25.66
N PRO A 22 43.66 -10.74 -25.80
CA PRO A 22 42.86 -11.90 -25.31
C PRO A 22 43.04 -12.21 -23.83
N LEU A 23 43.90 -11.53 -23.08
CA LEU A 23 44.11 -11.79 -21.65
C LEU A 23 43.24 -10.97 -20.71
N PHE A 24 42.48 -10.00 -21.23
CA PHE A 24 41.50 -9.24 -20.43
C PHE A 24 40.03 -9.62 -20.68
N CYS A 25 39.76 -10.63 -21.49
CA CYS A 25 38.41 -11.02 -21.86
C CYS A 25 37.99 -12.34 -21.23
N ASN A 26 38.43 -12.63 -19.98
CA ASN A 26 37.95 -13.81 -19.24
C ASN A 26 37.86 -13.51 -17.74
N ALA A 27 37.09 -12.49 -17.40
CA ALA A 27 36.42 -12.38 -16.14
C ALA A 27 35.05 -11.75 -16.39
N ALA A 28 34.23 -12.38 -17.20
CA ALA A 28 32.84 -12.41 -16.86
C ALA A 28 32.79 -13.27 -15.59
N ALA A 29 33.12 -12.66 -14.45
CA ALA A 29 32.64 -13.16 -13.19
C ALA A 29 31.14 -13.33 -13.44
N THR A 30 30.65 -14.56 -13.43
CA THR A 30 29.26 -14.81 -13.12
C THR A 30 29.11 -14.26 -11.71
N GLU A 31 28.81 -12.95 -11.61
CA GLU A 31 28.37 -12.37 -10.35
C GLU A 31 27.18 -13.26 -9.95
N GLU A 32 27.39 -14.07 -8.94
CA GLU A 32 26.26 -14.72 -8.30
C GLU A 32 25.29 -13.58 -7.97
N PRO A 33 24.04 -13.66 -8.43
CA PRO A 33 23.10 -12.60 -8.19
C PRO A 33 23.14 -12.27 -6.69
N GLU A 34 23.38 -11.00 -6.39
CA GLU A 34 23.51 -10.50 -5.02
C GLU A 34 22.26 -10.86 -4.22
N GLU A 35 22.43 -11.18 -2.93
CA GLU A 35 21.33 -11.34 -2.00
C GLU A 35 20.61 -10.00 -1.86
N GLU A 36 19.28 -10.00 -1.79
CA GLU A 36 18.45 -8.81 -1.96
C GLU A 36 17.37 -8.67 -0.89
N ILE A 37 16.89 -7.45 -0.72
CA ILE A 37 15.64 -7.11 -0.04
C ILE A 37 14.59 -6.87 -1.12
N LEU A 38 13.51 -7.64 -1.10
CA LEU A 38 12.44 -7.58 -2.08
C LEU A 38 11.24 -6.81 -1.52
N PHE A 39 10.96 -5.63 -2.06
CA PHE A 39 9.67 -4.96 -1.85
C PHE A 39 8.65 -5.48 -2.85
N ILE A 40 7.46 -5.79 -2.36
CA ILE A 40 6.30 -6.13 -3.18
C ILE A 40 5.18 -5.16 -2.82
N THR A 41 4.84 -4.27 -3.76
CA THR A 41 3.77 -3.29 -3.59
C THR A 41 2.46 -3.83 -4.13
N SER A 42 1.35 -3.52 -3.48
CA SER A 42 0.00 -3.92 -3.93
C SER A 42 -0.33 -3.35 -5.31
N TYR A 43 -0.03 -2.07 -5.50
CA TYR A 43 -0.23 -1.33 -6.74
C TYR A 43 0.81 -0.22 -6.82
N ASN A 44 0.74 0.62 -7.84
CA ASN A 44 1.76 1.60 -8.22
C ASN A 44 2.58 2.16 -7.05
N SER A 45 3.88 1.90 -7.07
CA SER A 45 4.87 2.38 -6.10
C SER A 45 5.06 3.90 -6.11
N ASP A 46 4.57 4.61 -7.14
CA ASP A 46 4.69 6.06 -7.30
C ASP A 46 3.65 6.85 -6.49
N THR A 47 2.75 6.18 -5.76
CA THR A 47 1.89 6.90 -4.82
C THR A 47 2.76 7.52 -3.73
N LYS A 48 2.44 8.78 -3.34
CA LYS A 48 3.26 9.55 -2.40
C LYS A 48 3.70 8.74 -1.17
N TYR A 49 2.77 8.11 -0.48
CA TYR A 49 3.11 7.37 0.75
C TYR A 49 3.95 6.11 0.50
N THR A 50 3.69 5.40 -0.59
CA THR A 50 4.49 4.22 -0.96
C THR A 50 5.91 4.63 -1.30
N TYR A 51 6.04 5.65 -2.17
CA TYR A 51 7.34 6.21 -2.55
C TYR A 51 8.12 6.72 -1.34
N ASP A 52 7.49 7.56 -0.49
CA ASP A 52 8.13 8.14 0.70
C ASP A 52 8.64 7.03 1.65
N ASN A 53 7.86 5.96 1.86
CA ASN A 53 8.28 4.86 2.73
C ASN A 53 9.41 4.03 2.13
N ILE A 54 9.38 3.71 0.83
CA ILE A 54 10.47 2.98 0.16
C ILE A 54 11.75 3.83 0.17
N SER A 55 11.67 5.11 -0.21
CA SER A 55 12.83 6.01 -0.24
C SER A 55 13.45 6.17 1.14
N THR A 56 12.63 6.44 2.16
CA THR A 56 13.10 6.60 3.54
C THR A 56 13.70 5.30 4.10
N PHE A 57 13.13 4.15 3.72
CA PHE A 57 13.73 2.85 4.05
C PHE A 57 15.12 2.72 3.46
N ILE A 58 15.27 2.94 2.14
CA ILE A 58 16.55 2.82 1.44
C ILE A 58 17.59 3.76 2.04
N GLU A 59 17.21 5.03 2.26
CA GLU A 59 18.09 6.02 2.88
C GLU A 59 18.57 5.56 4.26
N THR A 60 17.64 5.14 5.13
CA THR A 60 17.94 4.72 6.50
C THR A 60 18.81 3.47 6.52
N TYR A 61 18.43 2.46 5.73
CA TYR A 61 19.16 1.19 5.65
C TYR A 61 20.59 1.40 5.14
N THR A 62 20.77 2.21 4.10
CA THR A 62 22.09 2.55 3.54
C THR A 62 22.95 3.37 4.51
N GLN A 63 22.36 4.37 5.19
CA GLN A 63 23.08 5.19 6.19
C GLN A 63 23.60 4.36 7.37
N LEU A 64 22.87 3.30 7.74
CA LEU A 64 23.31 2.36 8.78
C LEU A 64 24.39 1.37 8.31
N GLY A 65 24.72 1.34 7.02
CA GLY A 65 25.70 0.43 6.44
C GLY A 65 25.12 -0.90 5.99
N GLY A 66 23.83 -0.94 5.68
CA GLY A 66 23.15 -2.10 5.11
C GLY A 66 23.76 -2.50 3.77
N ARG A 67 23.96 -3.80 3.56
CA ARG A 67 24.75 -4.36 2.42
C ARG A 67 23.92 -5.02 1.35
N TYR A 68 22.60 -5.24 1.58
CA TYR A 68 21.74 -5.88 0.61
C TYR A 68 21.16 -4.85 -0.37
N SER A 69 21.11 -5.21 -1.66
CA SER A 69 20.43 -4.40 -2.67
C SER A 69 18.91 -4.45 -2.47
N THR A 70 18.20 -3.43 -2.92
CA THR A 70 16.76 -3.34 -2.80
C THR A 70 16.11 -3.43 -4.18
N ILE A 71 15.19 -4.36 -4.36
CA ILE A 71 14.37 -4.53 -5.57
C ILE A 71 12.92 -4.24 -5.24
N VAL A 72 12.21 -3.59 -6.16
CA VAL A 72 10.79 -3.25 -6.00
C VAL A 72 9.99 -3.89 -7.13
N GLU A 73 9.08 -4.77 -6.77
CA GLU A 73 8.10 -5.39 -7.68
C GLU A 73 6.69 -4.89 -7.35
N ASN A 74 5.81 -4.95 -8.33
CA ASN A 74 4.44 -4.47 -8.21
C ASN A 74 3.44 -5.57 -8.62
N MET A 75 2.49 -5.88 -7.75
CA MET A 75 1.44 -6.86 -8.04
C MET A 75 0.39 -6.34 -9.02
N ASN A 76 0.28 -5.02 -9.22
CA ASN A 76 -0.80 -4.38 -10.00
C ASN A 76 -2.20 -4.82 -9.55
N ALA A 77 -2.39 -5.03 -8.26
CA ALA A 77 -3.63 -5.53 -7.66
C ALA A 77 -4.68 -4.42 -7.51
N THR A 78 -5.18 -3.89 -8.63
CA THR A 78 -6.07 -2.72 -8.66
C THR A 78 -7.54 -3.05 -8.59
N ASP A 79 -7.97 -4.19 -9.11
CA ASP A 79 -9.37 -4.58 -9.26
C ASP A 79 -9.66 -5.88 -8.47
N LEU A 80 -10.59 -5.80 -7.53
CA LEU A 80 -10.96 -6.94 -6.69
C LEU A 80 -11.61 -8.09 -7.48
N THR A 81 -12.15 -7.83 -8.68
CA THR A 81 -12.64 -8.91 -9.56
C THR A 81 -11.54 -9.87 -9.98
N GLN A 82 -10.28 -9.40 -9.94
CA GLN A 82 -9.08 -10.19 -10.25
C GLN A 82 -8.41 -10.77 -9.00
N ALA A 83 -8.99 -10.59 -7.81
CA ALA A 83 -8.38 -10.98 -6.55
C ALA A 83 -8.02 -12.47 -6.48
N HIS A 84 -8.78 -13.34 -7.14
CA HIS A 84 -8.49 -14.77 -7.26
C HIS A 84 -7.12 -15.06 -7.94
N GLN A 85 -6.58 -14.11 -8.71
CA GLN A 85 -5.27 -14.23 -9.38
C GLN A 85 -4.12 -13.67 -8.52
N TRP A 86 -4.41 -12.87 -7.49
CA TRP A 86 -3.36 -12.17 -6.74
C TRP A 86 -2.41 -13.11 -6.00
N LYS A 87 -2.92 -14.23 -5.48
CA LYS A 87 -2.07 -15.26 -4.85
C LYS A 87 -1.04 -15.78 -5.85
N LYS A 88 -1.48 -16.08 -7.09
CA LYS A 88 -0.57 -16.53 -8.16
C LYS A 88 0.44 -15.46 -8.55
N THR A 89 -0.02 -14.23 -8.76
CA THR A 89 0.87 -13.10 -9.07
C THR A 89 1.95 -12.92 -8.00
N LEU A 90 1.55 -13.00 -6.72
CA LEU A 90 2.49 -12.90 -5.60
C LEU A 90 3.50 -14.06 -5.60
N THR A 91 3.06 -15.31 -5.82
CA THR A 91 3.97 -16.46 -5.86
C THR A 91 4.90 -16.41 -7.07
N ASP A 92 4.43 -15.96 -8.24
CA ASP A 92 5.27 -15.78 -9.43
C ASP A 92 6.39 -14.74 -9.16
N ILE A 93 6.08 -13.65 -8.43
CA ILE A 93 7.09 -12.67 -8.01
C ILE A 93 8.08 -13.30 -7.02
N LEU A 94 7.60 -13.98 -5.99
CA LEU A 94 8.46 -14.61 -4.99
C LEU A 94 9.39 -15.66 -5.60
N ASP A 95 8.90 -16.47 -6.54
CA ASP A 95 9.68 -17.51 -7.21
C ASP A 95 10.73 -16.93 -8.19
N LYS A 96 10.50 -15.73 -8.72
CA LYS A 96 11.47 -14.97 -9.52
C LYS A 96 12.64 -14.45 -8.68
N HIS A 97 12.45 -14.28 -7.38
CA HIS A 97 13.42 -13.72 -6.44
C HIS A 97 13.85 -14.70 -5.34
N PRO A 98 14.42 -15.87 -5.69
CA PRO A 98 14.75 -16.92 -4.71
C PRO A 98 15.88 -16.54 -3.75
N LYS A 99 16.61 -15.45 -4.01
CA LYS A 99 17.71 -14.93 -3.17
C LYS A 99 17.28 -13.82 -2.22
N ALA A 100 15.99 -13.48 -2.19
CA ALA A 100 15.45 -12.50 -1.25
C ALA A 100 15.68 -12.95 0.20
N LYS A 101 16.46 -12.18 0.96
CA LYS A 101 16.71 -12.40 2.39
C LYS A 101 15.62 -11.82 3.27
N LEU A 102 14.89 -10.89 2.73
CA LEU A 102 13.76 -10.24 3.37
C LEU A 102 12.75 -9.83 2.30
N VAL A 103 11.49 -10.16 2.52
CA VAL A 103 10.37 -9.69 1.70
C VAL A 103 9.62 -8.61 2.47
N ILE A 104 9.39 -7.45 1.84
CA ILE A 104 8.65 -6.33 2.43
C ILE A 104 7.37 -6.13 1.64
N LEU A 105 6.22 -6.39 2.27
CA LEU A 105 4.90 -6.29 1.67
C LEU A 105 4.29 -4.92 2.00
N LEU A 106 3.99 -4.13 0.98
CA LEU A 106 3.39 -2.80 1.12
C LEU A 106 1.97 -2.77 0.54
N GLY A 107 1.00 -2.58 1.43
CA GLY A 107 -0.42 -2.46 1.10
C GLY A 107 -1.24 -3.70 1.41
N GLY A 108 -2.56 -3.50 1.48
CA GLY A 108 -3.51 -4.52 1.95
C GLY A 108 -3.62 -5.73 1.04
N GLU A 109 -3.55 -5.54 -0.27
CA GLU A 109 -3.68 -6.59 -1.28
C GLU A 109 -2.48 -7.57 -1.24
N ALA A 110 -1.25 -7.04 -1.19
CA ALA A 110 -0.03 -7.84 -1.08
C ALA A 110 -0.03 -8.62 0.25
N TRP A 111 -0.33 -7.92 1.33
CA TRP A 111 -0.39 -8.50 2.67
C TRP A 111 -1.46 -9.59 2.79
N SER A 112 -2.69 -9.30 2.37
CA SER A 112 -3.78 -10.28 2.43
C SER A 112 -3.50 -11.49 1.52
N SER A 113 -2.93 -11.28 0.33
CA SER A 113 -2.54 -12.37 -0.56
C SER A 113 -1.51 -13.29 0.09
N PHE A 114 -0.49 -12.71 0.73
CA PHE A 114 0.55 -13.48 1.43
C PHE A 114 -0.03 -14.32 2.56
N LEU A 115 -0.91 -13.77 3.39
CA LEU A 115 -1.55 -14.49 4.49
C LEU A 115 -2.57 -15.57 4.03
N HIS A 116 -2.79 -15.72 2.74
CA HIS A 116 -3.59 -16.80 2.16
C HIS A 116 -2.75 -17.82 1.35
N LEU A 117 -1.41 -17.72 1.39
CA LEU A 117 -0.53 -18.75 0.83
C LEU A 117 -0.46 -19.95 1.79
N GLU A 118 -0.65 -21.15 1.24
CA GLU A 118 -0.67 -22.38 2.05
C GLU A 118 0.65 -23.14 2.01
N ASP A 119 1.48 -22.89 0.99
CA ASP A 119 2.76 -23.57 0.81
C ASP A 119 3.76 -23.12 1.90
N GLU A 120 4.32 -24.10 2.62
CA GLU A 120 5.26 -23.89 3.70
C GLU A 120 6.52 -23.13 3.28
N LYS A 121 6.96 -23.26 2.02
CA LYS A 121 8.14 -22.52 1.52
C LYS A 121 7.95 -21.01 1.64
N TYR A 122 6.73 -20.49 1.42
CA TYR A 122 6.45 -19.06 1.54
C TYR A 122 6.22 -18.64 3.00
N LYS A 123 5.61 -19.51 3.82
CA LYS A 123 5.37 -19.22 5.24
C LYS A 123 6.68 -19.05 6.02
N GLN A 124 7.76 -19.70 5.58
CA GLN A 124 9.08 -19.60 6.20
C GLN A 124 9.88 -18.36 5.78
N LEU A 125 9.46 -17.65 4.73
CA LEU A 125 10.15 -16.42 4.30
C LEU A 125 10.10 -15.37 5.39
N PRO A 126 11.24 -14.71 5.72
CA PRO A 126 11.21 -13.55 6.60
C PRO A 126 10.45 -12.40 5.94
N VAL A 127 9.41 -11.91 6.60
CA VAL A 127 8.53 -10.88 6.02
C VAL A 127 8.38 -9.69 6.96
N PHE A 128 8.45 -8.51 6.36
CA PHE A 128 7.96 -7.26 6.94
C PHE A 128 6.65 -6.86 6.24
N CYS A 129 5.76 -6.21 6.97
CA CYS A 129 4.51 -5.67 6.43
C CYS A 129 4.33 -4.22 6.85
N ALA A 130 3.87 -3.39 5.94
CA ALA A 130 3.46 -2.03 6.26
C ALA A 130 2.37 -1.53 5.31
N MET A 131 1.80 -0.37 5.64
CA MET A 131 0.74 0.28 4.85
C MET A 131 -0.50 -0.58 4.63
N ALA A 132 -0.78 -1.51 5.54
CA ALA A 132 -1.95 -2.36 5.50
C ALA A 132 -2.81 -2.17 6.76
N SER A 133 -4.13 -2.14 6.59
CA SER A 133 -5.04 -2.19 7.72
C SER A 133 -4.99 -3.55 8.39
N ARG A 134 -5.04 -3.58 9.74
CA ARG A 134 -5.24 -4.84 10.46
C ARG A 134 -6.59 -5.48 10.20
N ASN A 135 -7.58 -4.66 9.81
CA ASN A 135 -8.90 -5.12 9.42
C ASN A 135 -8.98 -5.23 7.91
N GLY A 136 -9.19 -6.44 7.42
CA GLY A 136 -9.31 -6.75 6.01
C GLY A 136 -10.53 -7.59 5.70
N ILE A 137 -10.55 -8.16 4.52
CA ILE A 137 -11.53 -9.15 4.06
C ILE A 137 -10.79 -10.36 3.49
N ARG A 138 -11.46 -11.50 3.38
CA ARG A 138 -10.88 -12.66 2.70
C ARG A 138 -10.69 -12.35 1.22
N ILE A 139 -9.56 -12.79 0.67
CA ILE A 139 -9.35 -12.81 -0.78
C ILE A 139 -10.28 -13.88 -1.37
N PRO A 140 -11.13 -13.54 -2.35
CA PRO A 140 -11.93 -14.53 -3.06
C PRO A 140 -11.05 -15.57 -3.76
N GLU A 141 -11.45 -16.85 -3.73
CA GLU A 141 -10.76 -17.94 -4.43
C GLU A 141 -11.17 -18.02 -5.90
N ASP A 142 -12.40 -17.64 -6.18
CA ASP A 142 -13.01 -17.63 -7.50
C ASP A 142 -13.40 -16.22 -7.94
N SER A 143 -13.77 -16.09 -9.20
CA SER A 143 -14.38 -14.86 -9.72
C SER A 143 -15.68 -14.54 -8.98
N ILE A 144 -15.85 -13.30 -8.58
CA ILE A 144 -16.99 -12.84 -7.79
C ILE A 144 -17.88 -11.87 -8.56
N ASP A 145 -19.19 -11.93 -8.28
CA ASP A 145 -20.11 -10.86 -8.64
C ASP A 145 -19.98 -9.72 -7.62
N MET A 146 -19.27 -8.67 -8.01
CA MET A 146 -19.01 -7.52 -7.15
C MET A 146 -20.27 -6.87 -6.57
N ARG A 147 -21.39 -6.86 -7.31
CA ARG A 147 -22.64 -6.23 -6.86
C ARG A 147 -23.23 -6.94 -5.65
N ASN A 148 -23.08 -8.25 -5.60
CA ASN A 148 -23.64 -9.12 -4.55
C ASN A 148 -22.62 -9.52 -3.49
N TYR A 149 -21.34 -9.17 -3.66
CA TYR A 149 -20.28 -9.54 -2.73
C TYR A 149 -20.35 -8.71 -1.45
N ASN A 150 -20.68 -9.32 -0.33
CA ASN A 150 -20.75 -8.69 0.99
C ASN A 150 -19.79 -9.37 1.97
N PRO A 151 -18.49 -9.05 1.89
CA PRO A 151 -17.51 -9.65 2.77
C PRO A 151 -17.69 -9.16 4.22
N VAL A 152 -17.29 -10.02 5.17
CA VAL A 152 -17.17 -9.64 6.58
C VAL A 152 -15.75 -9.18 6.87
N SER A 153 -15.63 -8.21 7.78
CA SER A 153 -14.32 -7.76 8.26
C SER A 153 -13.67 -8.83 9.13
N ILE A 154 -12.40 -9.14 8.83
CA ILE A 154 -11.55 -10.05 9.57
C ILE A 154 -10.31 -9.33 10.10
N ASN A 155 -9.77 -9.84 11.21
CA ASN A 155 -8.49 -9.36 11.74
C ASN A 155 -7.34 -10.14 11.08
N LEU A 156 -6.63 -9.50 10.18
CA LEU A 156 -5.51 -10.12 9.43
C LEU A 156 -4.34 -10.48 10.34
N THR A 157 -4.14 -9.77 11.46
CA THR A 157 -3.01 -10.03 12.36
C THR A 157 -3.13 -11.36 13.11
N GLU A 158 -4.32 -11.95 13.20
CA GLU A 158 -4.51 -13.26 13.81
C GLU A 158 -3.82 -14.38 13.04
N ARG A 159 -3.76 -14.25 11.71
CA ARG A 159 -3.10 -15.23 10.83
C ARG A 159 -1.57 -15.10 10.80
N MET A 160 -1.02 -13.98 11.26
CA MET A 160 0.44 -13.75 11.22
C MET A 160 1.24 -14.82 11.96
N LYS A 161 0.65 -15.46 12.95
CA LYS A 161 1.30 -16.51 13.76
C LYS A 161 1.69 -17.74 12.95
N GLU A 162 1.07 -17.93 11.79
CA GLU A 162 1.34 -19.05 10.87
C GLU A 162 2.51 -18.77 9.94
N TYR A 163 3.03 -17.52 9.93
CA TYR A 163 4.03 -17.02 8.99
C TYR A 163 5.25 -16.45 9.74
N ASN A 164 6.39 -16.41 9.06
CA ASN A 164 7.63 -15.87 9.63
C ASN A 164 7.69 -14.33 9.56
N VAL A 165 6.66 -13.66 10.08
CA VAL A 165 6.59 -12.21 10.12
C VAL A 165 7.52 -11.67 11.20
N LYS A 166 8.49 -10.84 10.81
CA LYS A 166 9.49 -10.25 11.70
C LYS A 166 9.15 -8.83 12.13
N TYR A 167 8.46 -8.09 11.26
CA TYR A 167 8.04 -6.72 11.53
C TYR A 167 6.71 -6.42 10.84
N CYS A 168 5.84 -5.70 11.53
CA CYS A 168 4.59 -5.26 10.94
C CYS A 168 4.12 -3.94 11.57
N ASP A 169 3.98 -2.89 10.75
CA ASP A 169 3.29 -1.65 11.09
C ASP A 169 1.93 -1.64 10.39
N THR A 170 0.90 -2.10 11.10
CA THR A 170 -0.49 -2.01 10.64
C THR A 170 -1.15 -0.75 11.15
N TYR A 171 -2.28 -0.40 10.58
CA TYR A 171 -3.16 0.64 11.11
C TYR A 171 -4.59 0.12 11.29
N GLU A 172 -5.38 0.87 12.05
CA GLU A 172 -6.80 0.60 12.25
C GLU A 172 -7.57 1.91 12.23
N TYR A 173 -8.65 1.95 11.45
CA TYR A 173 -9.56 3.10 11.45
C TYR A 173 -10.48 3.03 12.66
N ASN A 174 -10.55 4.10 13.41
CA ASN A 174 -11.43 4.19 14.57
C ASN A 174 -12.75 4.88 14.20
N ILE A 175 -13.67 4.09 13.65
CA ILE A 175 -14.97 4.57 13.16
C ILE A 175 -15.77 5.28 14.26
N SER A 176 -15.72 4.76 15.49
CA SER A 176 -16.44 5.36 16.62
C SER A 176 -15.92 6.78 16.89
N LYS A 177 -14.60 6.97 16.91
CA LYS A 177 -14.01 8.30 17.10
C LYS A 177 -14.29 9.26 15.95
N ASP A 178 -14.35 8.77 14.70
CA ASP A 178 -14.75 9.61 13.57
C ASP A 178 -16.22 10.05 13.69
N ILE A 179 -17.13 9.15 14.08
CA ILE A 179 -18.55 9.48 14.27
C ILE A 179 -18.73 10.43 15.47
N GLU A 180 -18.10 10.15 16.62
CA GLU A 180 -18.12 11.02 17.79
C GLU A 180 -17.61 12.45 17.43
N MET A 181 -16.50 12.54 16.71
CA MET A 181 -15.95 13.81 16.23
C MET A 181 -16.93 14.55 15.31
N ILE A 182 -17.60 13.84 14.38
CA ILE A 182 -18.61 14.44 13.52
C ILE A 182 -19.75 15.04 14.36
N GLN A 183 -20.22 14.30 15.36
CA GLN A 183 -21.30 14.75 16.25
C GLN A 183 -20.87 15.91 17.19
N ASP A 184 -19.60 15.95 17.59
CA ASP A 184 -19.05 17.08 18.35
C ASP A 184 -19.05 18.39 17.51
N PHE A 185 -18.71 18.32 16.22
CA PHE A 185 -18.73 19.47 15.32
C PHE A 185 -20.13 19.82 14.80
N TYR A 186 -20.97 18.81 14.61
CA TYR A 186 -22.33 18.89 14.04
C TYR A 186 -23.31 18.09 14.91
N PRO A 187 -23.72 18.60 16.08
CA PRO A 187 -24.53 17.87 17.06
C PRO A 187 -25.88 17.37 16.52
N ASP A 188 -26.43 18.08 15.54
CA ASP A 188 -27.71 17.75 14.92
C ASP A 188 -27.59 16.65 13.85
N THR A 189 -26.43 16.01 13.69
CA THR A 189 -26.24 14.95 12.68
C THR A 189 -27.08 13.72 13.01
N GLU A 190 -28.06 13.45 12.17
CA GLU A 190 -28.97 12.29 12.21
C GLU A 190 -28.71 11.31 11.06
N HIS A 191 -28.04 11.79 10.00
CA HIS A 191 -27.77 11.04 8.79
C HIS A 191 -26.29 11.09 8.42
N LEU A 192 -25.72 9.93 8.07
CA LEU A 192 -24.34 9.81 7.67
C LEU A 192 -24.25 9.22 6.26
N VAL A 193 -23.46 9.85 5.39
CA VAL A 193 -23.08 9.25 4.11
C VAL A 193 -21.72 8.58 4.29
N PHE A 194 -21.63 7.28 4.00
CA PHE A 194 -20.37 6.57 3.94
C PHE A 194 -19.99 6.30 2.50
N VAL A 195 -18.76 6.66 2.13
CA VAL A 195 -18.23 6.51 0.76
C VAL A 195 -17.13 5.48 0.74
N SER A 196 -17.28 4.47 -0.12
CA SER A 196 -16.24 3.47 -0.40
C SER A 196 -16.29 3.07 -1.88
N ASP A 197 -15.18 2.53 -2.38
CA ASP A 197 -15.08 2.06 -3.77
C ASP A 197 -15.06 0.52 -3.89
N ASN A 198 -14.80 0.01 -5.10
CA ASN A 198 -14.75 -1.41 -5.36
C ASN A 198 -13.32 -2.02 -5.28
N THR A 199 -12.37 -1.30 -4.70
CA THR A 199 -11.05 -1.87 -4.40
C THR A 199 -11.11 -2.80 -3.18
N TYR A 200 -10.07 -3.60 -2.98
CA TYR A 200 -9.93 -4.41 -1.76
C TYR A 200 -10.03 -3.55 -0.49
N ASN A 201 -9.29 -2.44 -0.46
CA ASN A 201 -9.29 -1.54 0.70
C ASN A 201 -10.66 -0.88 0.90
N GLY A 202 -11.31 -0.42 -0.17
CA GLY A 202 -12.66 0.17 -0.09
C GLY A 202 -13.68 -0.80 0.50
N LEU A 203 -13.64 -2.07 0.10
CA LEU A 203 -14.53 -3.10 0.65
C LEU A 203 -14.18 -3.52 2.07
N ALA A 204 -12.89 -3.57 2.41
CA ALA A 204 -12.46 -3.81 3.79
C ALA A 204 -12.92 -2.68 4.72
N GLU A 205 -12.81 -1.42 4.28
CA GLU A 205 -13.31 -0.24 4.98
C GLU A 205 -14.85 -0.30 5.17
N LEU A 206 -15.58 -0.63 4.10
CA LEU A 206 -17.04 -0.78 4.17
C LEU A 206 -17.46 -1.88 5.15
N ALA A 207 -16.80 -3.04 5.11
CA ALA A 207 -17.07 -4.14 6.02
C ALA A 207 -16.77 -3.76 7.48
N TRP A 208 -15.68 -3.03 7.71
CA TRP A 208 -15.29 -2.52 9.02
C TRP A 208 -16.25 -1.44 9.52
N PHE A 209 -16.65 -0.51 8.66
CA PHE A 209 -17.66 0.50 8.96
C PHE A 209 -18.98 -0.15 9.40
N LYS A 210 -19.52 -1.07 8.59
CA LYS A 210 -20.77 -1.79 8.92
C LYS A 210 -20.69 -2.51 10.26
N LYS A 211 -19.57 -3.13 10.60
CA LYS A 211 -19.35 -3.80 11.88
C LYS A 211 -19.40 -2.82 13.06
N ASN A 212 -18.83 -1.63 12.91
CA ASN A 212 -18.81 -0.62 14.00
C ASN A 212 -20.12 0.16 14.11
N LEU A 213 -20.89 0.27 13.03
CA LEU A 213 -22.14 1.02 13.00
C LEU A 213 -23.21 0.50 13.99
N GLN A 214 -23.11 -0.76 14.40
CA GLN A 214 -23.99 -1.32 15.44
C GLN A 214 -23.98 -0.55 16.77
N HIS A 215 -22.92 0.24 17.03
CA HIS A 215 -22.80 1.10 18.21
C HIS A 215 -23.55 2.42 18.06
N PHE A 216 -24.06 2.75 16.87
CA PHE A 216 -24.74 3.99 16.54
C PHE A 216 -26.11 3.75 15.88
N PRO A 217 -27.04 3.02 16.56
CA PRO A 217 -28.31 2.61 15.96
C PRO A 217 -29.24 3.80 15.64
N GLN A 218 -28.97 4.99 16.19
CA GLN A 218 -29.72 6.20 15.95
C GLN A 218 -29.39 6.87 14.62
N LEU A 219 -28.26 6.54 13.99
CA LEU A 219 -27.86 7.15 12.71
C LEU A 219 -28.48 6.42 11.54
N SER A 220 -29.11 7.15 10.64
CA SER A 220 -29.46 6.65 9.32
C SER A 220 -28.29 6.75 8.37
N ILE A 221 -28.12 5.78 7.47
CA ILE A 221 -26.92 5.68 6.62
C ILE A 221 -27.29 5.63 5.15
N THR A 222 -26.63 6.48 4.35
CA THR A 222 -26.55 6.34 2.89
C THR A 222 -25.18 5.80 2.52
N TYR A 223 -25.13 4.71 1.75
CA TYR A 223 -23.89 4.16 1.21
C TYR A 223 -23.68 4.64 -0.23
N ILE A 224 -22.55 5.30 -0.48
CA ILE A 224 -22.04 5.53 -1.83
C ILE A 224 -20.95 4.49 -2.06
N ASP A 225 -21.29 3.49 -2.86
CA ASP A 225 -20.52 2.27 -3.05
C ASP A 225 -20.07 2.17 -4.52
N GLY A 226 -18.77 2.22 -4.75
CA GLY A 226 -18.18 2.17 -6.09
C GLY A 226 -18.45 0.90 -6.88
N ARG A 227 -19.00 -0.15 -6.24
CA ARG A 227 -19.43 -1.37 -6.95
C ARG A 227 -20.68 -1.13 -7.81
N ILE A 228 -21.52 -0.19 -7.39
CA ILE A 228 -22.81 0.08 -8.03
C ILE A 228 -22.96 1.55 -8.49
N HIS A 229 -22.16 2.47 -7.94
CA HIS A 229 -22.22 3.88 -8.30
C HIS A 229 -21.08 4.25 -9.26
N THR A 230 -21.44 4.99 -10.30
CA THR A 230 -20.49 5.82 -11.03
C THR A 230 -20.28 7.14 -10.28
N LEU A 231 -19.25 7.91 -10.66
CA LEU A 231 -19.02 9.23 -10.06
C LEU A 231 -20.26 10.15 -10.22
N ASP A 232 -20.92 10.12 -11.38
CA ASP A 232 -22.11 10.93 -11.64
C ASP A 232 -23.32 10.51 -10.80
N MET A 233 -23.52 9.19 -10.61
CA MET A 233 -24.58 8.66 -9.76
C MET A 233 -24.34 9.05 -8.30
N ALA A 234 -23.11 8.92 -7.83
CA ALA A 234 -22.71 9.34 -6.49
C ALA A 234 -22.92 10.85 -6.28
N ALA A 235 -22.49 11.68 -7.22
CA ALA A 235 -22.71 13.12 -7.18
C ALA A 235 -24.21 13.49 -7.19
N ASN A 236 -25.04 12.79 -7.97
CA ASN A 236 -26.49 12.99 -7.96
C ASN A 236 -27.12 12.63 -6.61
N GLN A 237 -26.69 11.53 -5.99
CA GLN A 237 -27.18 11.14 -4.67
C GLN A 237 -26.82 12.19 -3.61
N LEU A 238 -25.60 12.74 -3.65
CA LEU A 238 -25.15 13.79 -2.73
C LEU A 238 -25.96 15.08 -2.81
N ARG A 239 -26.55 15.42 -3.97
CA ARG A 239 -27.41 16.60 -4.13
C ARG A 239 -28.75 16.50 -3.39
N ASN A 240 -29.22 15.27 -3.15
CA ASN A 240 -30.54 14.98 -2.64
C ASN A 240 -30.53 14.35 -1.23
N LEU A 241 -29.54 14.69 -0.42
CA LEU A 241 -29.42 14.17 0.93
C LEU A 241 -30.43 14.80 1.90
N PRO A 242 -30.85 14.10 2.94
CA PRO A 242 -31.60 14.65 4.06
C PRO A 242 -30.86 15.85 4.70
N ARG A 243 -31.62 16.65 5.46
CA ARG A 243 -30.99 17.65 6.36
C ARG A 243 -30.21 16.93 7.47
N ASN A 244 -29.37 17.67 8.16
CA ASN A 244 -28.54 17.11 9.27
C ASN A 244 -27.69 15.91 8.83
N THR A 245 -27.16 16.00 7.61
CA THR A 245 -26.27 14.98 7.03
C THR A 245 -24.81 15.41 7.11
N ALA A 246 -23.93 14.49 7.49
CA ALA A 246 -22.49 14.59 7.31
C ALA A 246 -21.96 13.44 6.45
N MET A 247 -20.77 13.58 5.88
CA MET A 247 -20.12 12.52 5.11
C MET A 247 -18.87 12.04 5.84
N LEU A 248 -18.73 10.73 5.95
CA LEU A 248 -17.47 10.06 6.29
C LEU A 248 -16.90 9.42 5.02
N LEU A 249 -15.79 9.97 4.54
CA LEU A 249 -15.11 9.53 3.34
C LEU A 249 -14.10 8.43 3.71
N GLY A 250 -14.27 7.24 3.14
CA GLY A 250 -13.26 6.21 3.04
C GLY A 250 -12.38 6.46 1.80
N ILE A 251 -12.31 5.48 0.91
CA ILE A 251 -11.55 5.57 -0.33
C ILE A 251 -12.48 5.63 -1.54
N TRP A 252 -12.10 6.44 -2.56
CA TRP A 252 -12.77 6.44 -3.86
C TRP A 252 -11.73 6.53 -4.97
N ARG A 253 -11.32 5.40 -5.50
CA ARG A 253 -10.34 5.28 -6.59
C ARG A 253 -10.91 4.68 -7.86
N ILE A 254 -11.88 3.77 -7.74
CA ILE A 254 -12.46 3.04 -8.88
C ILE A 254 -13.98 3.03 -8.74
N ASP A 255 -14.68 3.47 -9.78
CA ASP A 255 -16.14 3.44 -9.83
C ASP A 255 -16.69 2.13 -10.46
N SER A 256 -18.01 2.00 -10.54
CA SER A 256 -18.68 0.81 -11.08
C SER A 256 -18.43 0.52 -12.56
N ARG A 257 -17.82 1.47 -13.28
CA ARG A 257 -17.37 1.30 -14.68
C ARG A 257 -15.88 0.96 -14.78
N GLY A 258 -15.17 0.83 -13.65
CA GLY A 258 -13.73 0.63 -13.64
C GLY A 258 -12.92 1.90 -13.95
N ILE A 259 -13.54 3.08 -13.91
CA ILE A 259 -12.84 4.35 -14.10
C ILE A 259 -12.05 4.66 -12.84
N THR A 260 -10.74 4.92 -13.02
CA THR A 260 -9.80 5.21 -11.93
C THR A 260 -9.72 6.72 -11.66
N TYR A 261 -9.72 7.09 -10.40
CA TYR A 261 -9.63 8.47 -9.91
C TYR A 261 -8.41 8.64 -8.99
N MET A 262 -7.78 9.80 -9.03
CA MET A 262 -6.76 10.16 -8.05
C MET A 262 -7.42 10.51 -6.70
N ASN A 263 -6.86 10.04 -5.60
CA ASN A 263 -7.45 10.13 -4.26
C ASN A 263 -8.00 11.51 -3.87
N ASN A 264 -7.27 12.58 -4.16
CA ASN A 264 -7.65 13.93 -3.73
C ASN A 264 -8.39 14.71 -4.81
N SER A 265 -8.65 14.13 -6.00
CA SER A 265 -9.17 14.84 -7.16
C SER A 265 -10.68 14.71 -7.35
N VAL A 266 -11.38 14.00 -6.47
CA VAL A 266 -12.83 13.77 -6.60
C VAL A 266 -13.63 14.99 -6.10
N TYR A 267 -13.29 16.15 -6.66
CA TYR A 267 -14.01 17.41 -6.37
C TYR A 267 -15.48 17.40 -6.76
N ALA A 268 -15.90 16.43 -7.59
CA ALA A 268 -17.30 16.27 -7.96
C ALA A 268 -18.20 16.09 -6.74
N PHE A 269 -17.71 15.42 -5.68
CA PHE A 269 -18.44 15.25 -4.43
C PHE A 269 -18.68 16.58 -3.72
N SER A 270 -17.61 17.36 -3.53
CA SER A 270 -17.71 18.69 -2.90
C SER A 270 -18.56 19.68 -3.74
N LYS A 271 -18.48 19.60 -5.08
CA LYS A 271 -19.31 20.44 -5.98
C LYS A 271 -20.77 20.02 -5.98
N ALA A 272 -21.05 18.73 -5.80
CA ALA A 272 -22.43 18.23 -5.78
C ALA A 272 -23.23 18.78 -4.60
N ASN A 273 -22.58 18.87 -3.43
CA ASN A 273 -23.18 19.46 -2.24
C ASN A 273 -22.11 20.24 -1.44
N PRO A 274 -21.91 21.53 -1.75
CA PRO A 274 -20.87 22.35 -1.12
C PRO A 274 -21.07 22.60 0.37
N LEU A 275 -22.29 22.42 0.89
CA LEU A 275 -22.61 22.62 2.30
C LEU A 275 -22.52 21.34 3.13
N LEU A 276 -22.28 20.20 2.50
CA LEU A 276 -22.15 18.93 3.20
C LEU A 276 -20.84 18.90 3.99
N PRO A 277 -20.88 18.75 5.33
CA PRO A 277 -19.68 18.54 6.12
C PRO A 277 -19.01 17.22 5.73
N VAL A 278 -17.73 17.26 5.34
CA VAL A 278 -16.99 16.09 4.91
C VAL A 278 -15.82 15.81 5.85
N PHE A 279 -15.80 14.62 6.42
CA PHE A 279 -14.72 14.08 7.22
C PHE A 279 -14.10 12.86 6.52
N SER A 280 -12.87 12.54 6.84
CA SER A 280 -12.14 11.44 6.19
C SER A 280 -11.51 10.51 7.21
N MET A 281 -11.81 9.23 7.14
CA MET A 281 -11.16 8.23 7.98
C MET A 281 -9.75 7.84 7.50
N THR A 282 -9.42 8.14 6.23
CA THR A 282 -8.16 7.73 5.59
C THR A 282 -7.16 8.86 5.38
N SER A 283 -7.45 10.06 5.84
CA SER A 283 -6.77 11.33 5.51
C SER A 283 -6.91 11.81 4.05
N THR A 284 -7.58 11.06 3.18
CA THR A 284 -7.93 11.50 1.83
C THR A 284 -8.74 12.79 1.86
N ALA A 285 -8.49 13.69 0.93
CA ALA A 285 -9.15 14.99 0.78
C ALA A 285 -8.92 16.03 1.92
N ILE A 286 -8.25 15.69 3.02
CA ILE A 286 -7.86 16.65 4.05
C ILE A 286 -6.79 17.60 3.47
N GLY A 287 -7.03 18.91 3.58
CA GLY A 287 -6.22 19.95 2.92
C GLY A 287 -6.72 20.33 1.52
N TYR A 288 -7.78 19.67 1.03
CA TYR A 288 -8.43 19.95 -0.26
C TYR A 288 -9.90 20.30 -0.08
N TRP A 289 -10.74 19.33 0.31
CA TRP A 289 -12.19 19.53 0.43
C TRP A 289 -12.81 18.86 1.66
N ALA A 290 -12.10 17.99 2.39
CA ALA A 290 -12.54 17.46 3.68
C ALA A 290 -12.10 18.40 4.83
N ILE A 291 -12.91 18.46 5.89
CA ILE A 291 -12.68 19.28 7.10
C ILE A 291 -11.54 18.67 7.92
N GLY A 292 -11.59 17.35 8.13
CA GLY A 292 -10.64 16.65 8.96
C GLY A 292 -11.00 15.19 9.17
N GLY A 293 -10.38 14.53 10.14
CA GLY A 293 -10.62 13.15 10.50
C GLY A 293 -9.77 12.69 11.69
N TYR A 294 -10.11 11.53 12.23
CA TYR A 294 -9.29 10.83 13.23
C TYR A 294 -8.51 9.70 12.53
N VAL A 295 -7.35 10.05 12.00
CA VAL A 295 -6.63 9.27 10.98
C VAL A 295 -5.36 8.63 11.51
N PRO A 296 -4.93 7.47 10.98
CA PRO A 296 -3.66 6.86 11.32
C PRO A 296 -2.46 7.75 10.97
N GLN A 297 -1.41 7.65 11.79
CA GLN A 297 -0.14 8.34 11.56
C GLN A 297 0.77 7.47 10.70
N TYR A 298 0.86 7.78 9.41
CA TYR A 298 1.66 7.01 8.46
C TYR A 298 3.13 7.45 8.37
N GLU A 299 3.50 8.51 9.07
CA GLU A 299 4.84 9.08 9.04
C GLU A 299 5.85 8.20 9.79
N GLY A 300 7.07 8.07 9.25
CA GLY A 300 8.18 7.37 9.90
C GLY A 300 8.21 5.85 9.69
N VAL A 301 7.23 5.26 9.05
CA VAL A 301 7.15 3.81 8.82
C VAL A 301 8.36 3.29 8.04
N GLY A 302 8.76 3.98 6.95
CA GLY A 302 9.92 3.59 6.15
C GLY A 302 11.22 3.60 6.95
N LYS A 303 11.41 4.64 7.79
CA LYS A 303 12.57 4.73 8.67
C LYS A 303 12.62 3.56 9.66
N ASN A 304 11.53 3.29 10.36
CA ASN A 304 11.46 2.20 11.33
C ASN A 304 11.75 0.85 10.66
N MET A 305 11.18 0.59 9.48
CA MET A 305 11.48 -0.62 8.71
C MET A 305 12.97 -0.73 8.35
N GLY A 306 13.61 0.39 7.93
CA GLY A 306 15.03 0.43 7.58
C GLY A 306 15.93 0.09 8.77
N GLU A 307 15.65 0.66 9.95
CA GLU A 307 16.35 0.35 11.20
C GLU A 307 16.17 -1.13 11.59
N TYR A 308 14.95 -1.66 11.49
CA TYR A 308 14.66 -3.07 11.79
C TYR A 308 15.34 -4.02 10.80
N ALA A 309 15.32 -3.69 9.50
CA ALA A 309 15.97 -4.50 8.48
C ALA A 309 17.48 -4.60 8.72
N TYR A 310 18.12 -3.48 9.06
CA TYR A 310 19.55 -3.47 9.39
C TYR A 310 19.86 -4.35 10.61
N ARG A 311 19.09 -4.23 11.68
CA ARG A 311 19.25 -5.07 12.87
C ARG A 311 19.05 -6.56 12.55
N PHE A 312 18.03 -6.87 11.78
CA PHE A 312 17.68 -8.24 11.41
C PHE A 312 18.71 -8.88 10.48
N LEU A 313 19.08 -8.18 9.40
CA LEU A 313 19.92 -8.74 8.32
C LEU A 313 21.42 -8.60 8.62
N ASP A 314 21.86 -7.43 9.06
CA ASP A 314 23.28 -7.08 9.16
C ASP A 314 23.84 -7.32 10.56
N GLN A 315 23.08 -7.02 11.62
CA GLN A 315 23.46 -7.31 13.00
C GLN A 315 23.05 -8.72 13.45
N LYS A 316 22.27 -9.46 12.62
CA LYS A 316 21.80 -10.83 12.89
C LYS A 316 21.10 -10.97 14.26
N GLU A 317 20.35 -9.94 14.65
CA GLU A 317 19.53 -10.01 15.85
C GLU A 317 18.42 -11.06 15.67
N THR A 318 18.55 -12.19 16.36
CA THR A 318 17.55 -13.24 16.36
C THR A 318 16.46 -12.92 17.39
N GLY A 319 15.20 -13.25 17.06
CA GLY A 319 14.07 -13.03 17.98
C GLY A 319 13.41 -11.65 17.88
N ILE A 320 13.85 -10.79 16.95
CA ILE A 320 13.13 -9.57 16.66
C ILE A 320 11.78 -9.94 16.03
N SER A 321 10.70 -9.60 16.72
CA SER A 321 9.36 -9.59 16.17
C SER A 321 8.64 -8.37 16.74
N SER A 322 8.21 -7.47 15.89
CA SER A 322 7.46 -6.28 16.28
C SER A 322 6.20 -6.16 15.43
N ILE A 323 5.06 -6.26 16.09
CA ILE A 323 3.75 -6.06 15.47
C ILE A 323 3.13 -4.85 16.14
N ASN A 324 3.08 -3.75 15.41
CA ASN A 324 2.59 -2.49 15.90
C ASN A 324 1.27 -2.12 15.22
N VAL A 325 0.44 -1.40 15.94
CA VAL A 325 -0.70 -0.68 15.38
C VAL A 325 -0.37 0.81 15.46
N LEU A 326 -0.28 1.46 14.32
CA LEU A 326 0.02 2.88 14.23
C LEU A 326 -1.04 3.68 15.02
N PRO A 327 -0.64 4.66 15.82
CA PRO A 327 -1.59 5.48 16.55
C PRO A 327 -2.39 6.36 15.58
N ASN A 328 -3.63 6.66 15.95
CA ASN A 328 -4.46 7.64 15.25
C ASN A 328 -4.30 9.04 15.88
N ARG A 329 -4.54 10.06 15.07
CA ARG A 329 -4.58 11.46 15.54
C ARG A 329 -5.69 12.24 14.86
N TYR A 330 -6.16 13.29 15.51
CA TYR A 330 -6.99 14.30 14.85
C TYR A 330 -6.14 15.10 13.85
N LYS A 331 -6.66 15.24 12.64
CA LYS A 331 -6.05 16.04 11.58
C LYS A 331 -7.13 16.89 10.93
N PHE A 332 -6.93 18.20 10.89
CA PHE A 332 -7.91 19.15 10.36
C PHE A 332 -7.28 20.08 9.31
N ASP A 333 -8.10 20.54 8.38
CA ASP A 333 -7.76 21.66 7.50
C ASP A 333 -8.12 22.98 8.20
N ALA A 334 -7.10 23.73 8.64
CA ALA A 334 -7.27 24.98 9.36
C ALA A 334 -8.07 26.05 8.57
N LYS A 335 -8.11 25.95 7.23
CA LYS A 335 -8.90 26.88 6.39
C LYS A 335 -10.40 26.56 6.41
N LYS A 336 -10.75 25.32 6.74
CA LYS A 336 -12.14 24.85 6.77
C LYS A 336 -12.76 24.90 8.18
N LEU A 337 -11.95 25.12 9.19
CA LEU A 337 -12.39 25.35 10.58
C LEU A 337 -12.79 26.80 10.86
N LYS A 338 -12.65 27.71 9.87
CA LYS A 338 -13.08 29.11 9.92
C LYS A 338 -14.46 29.28 9.32
#